data_fffd5817878ccd29ebd28a30639e8638
#
_entry.id   fffd5817878ccd29ebd28a30639e8638
#
_cell.length_a   1.000
_cell.length_b   1.000
_cell.length_c   1.000
_cell.angle_alpha   90.00
_cell.angle_beta   90.00
_cell.angle_gamma   90.00
#
_symmetry.space_group_name_H-M   'P 1'
#
loop_
_entity.id
_entity.type
_entity.pdbx_description
1 polymer ?
#
loop_
_entity_poly.entity_id
_entity_poly.type
_entity_poly.pdbx_seq_one_letter_code
_entity_poly.pdbx_strand_id
1 'polypeptide(L)'
;LSVMTGATPEVATNWLRNKIKNKELEGFNDPIVEYLLRGENYDRTVVQQPLSKMIQDIIKNKEIMAPSMTTYLNEEVEKSMLAVSIDANIAKRSKAKKEMFKWEAEETMAKARGDEEAEAMFHSNWFFSEKTQAATKISNNSVSGMHNSAANPLFNPSSHSTLTSNCRITSGFGNANNEKLVMGNRHYWSARVTICNIVSIIANSDYEKIGKFVRENNFHIPTAEEVMAVIEYSSNFYWRDSVQRKHIEKLVNKLDDLQRCAFVYTGDLFHVRKFNDQYMRDFIGSLIRKVEDNTPRTAKDMKEIFEDHTIWAHHICAKEWQGRGKDYGKMEGTPELATLHATASNISKTLHDYTSFIDTFLMTDNVPASVPRFPDSIRRCAIISDTDSTIFTAQDWQQWYHGELAFHGEAIAVGATVIALASQSIGHVLALMSKNAGVADHMLRRIAMKNEFYFPVAVPTRVAK
;
A
#
# COMPACT_ATOMS: atom_id res chain seq x y z
N LEU A 1 7.53 16.88 -7.26
CA LEU A 1 8.74 16.14 -7.61
C LEU A 1 8.96 14.98 -6.64
N SER A 2 8.95 15.22 -5.31
CA SER A 2 9.12 14.17 -4.29
C SER A 2 8.09 13.05 -4.41
N VAL A 3 6.81 13.38 -4.61
CA VAL A 3 5.73 12.40 -4.84
C VAL A 3 5.96 11.59 -6.12
N MET A 4 6.55 12.20 -7.16
CA MET A 4 6.83 11.52 -8.44
C MET A 4 8.09 10.65 -8.39
N THR A 5 9.05 11.01 -7.55
CA THR A 5 10.36 10.33 -7.50
C THR A 5 10.52 9.41 -6.28
N GLY A 6 9.59 9.46 -5.33
CA GLY A 6 9.72 8.76 -4.05
C GLY A 6 10.75 9.36 -3.09
N ALA A 7 11.48 10.38 -3.51
CA ALA A 7 12.44 11.06 -2.66
C ALA A 7 11.73 11.92 -1.59
N THR A 8 12.37 12.13 -0.44
CA THR A 8 11.87 13.10 0.54
C THR A 8 11.87 14.51 -0.07
N PRO A 9 10.98 15.42 0.39
CA PRO A 9 10.98 16.82 -0.08
C PRO A 9 12.35 17.49 0.01
N GLU A 10 13.09 17.20 1.06
CA GLU A 10 14.44 17.73 1.27
C GLU A 10 15.44 17.22 0.22
N VAL A 11 15.46 15.89 0.00
CA VAL A 11 16.31 15.25 -1.01
C VAL A 11 15.99 15.78 -2.40
N ALA A 12 14.71 15.84 -2.76
CA ALA A 12 14.27 16.36 -4.05
C ALA A 12 14.65 17.83 -4.24
N THR A 13 14.53 18.65 -3.20
CA THR A 13 14.91 20.07 -3.22
C THR A 13 16.42 20.24 -3.36
N ASN A 14 17.21 19.47 -2.60
CA ASN A 14 18.68 19.54 -2.67
C ASN A 14 19.20 19.06 -4.03
N TRP A 15 18.60 18.01 -4.58
CA TRP A 15 18.92 17.56 -5.94
C TRP A 15 18.66 18.65 -6.98
N LEU A 16 17.47 19.26 -6.96
CA LEU A 16 17.13 20.38 -7.86
C LEU A 16 18.12 21.55 -7.70
N ARG A 17 18.40 21.98 -6.47
CA ARG A 17 19.35 23.06 -6.21
C ARG A 17 20.73 22.76 -6.78
N ASN A 18 21.23 21.55 -6.59
CA ASN A 18 22.52 21.15 -7.12
C ASN A 18 22.54 21.16 -8.64
N LYS A 19 21.48 20.67 -9.28
CA LYS A 19 21.31 20.69 -10.74
C LYS A 19 21.27 22.12 -11.31
N ILE A 20 20.55 23.02 -10.64
CA ILE A 20 20.47 24.43 -11.02
C ILE A 20 21.85 25.09 -10.82
N LYS A 21 22.47 24.90 -9.64
CA LYS A 21 23.78 25.47 -9.31
C LYS A 21 24.87 25.06 -10.31
N ASN A 22 24.84 23.79 -10.73
CA ASN A 22 25.82 23.22 -11.65
C ASN A 22 25.48 23.51 -13.13
N LYS A 23 24.41 24.26 -13.42
CA LYS A 23 23.92 24.53 -14.78
C LYS A 23 23.61 23.27 -15.59
N GLU A 24 23.33 22.17 -14.93
CA GLU A 24 23.02 20.90 -15.57
C GLU A 24 21.57 20.82 -16.12
N LEU A 25 20.73 21.79 -15.75
CA LEU A 25 19.37 21.98 -16.25
C LEU A 25 19.33 23.28 -17.05
N GLU A 26 19.93 23.30 -18.22
CA GLU A 26 19.80 24.41 -19.16
C GLU A 26 18.33 24.61 -19.52
N GLY A 27 17.85 25.85 -19.38
CA GLY A 27 16.46 26.20 -19.62
C GLY A 27 15.48 25.86 -18.48
N PHE A 28 15.93 25.35 -17.34
CA PHE A 28 15.10 25.28 -16.15
C PHE A 28 14.94 26.66 -15.53
N ASN A 29 13.79 27.25 -15.73
CA ASN A 29 13.38 28.43 -14.99
C ASN A 29 12.63 27.97 -13.74
N ASP A 30 13.01 28.49 -12.58
CA ASP A 30 12.25 28.33 -11.35
C ASP A 30 10.91 29.07 -11.53
N PRO A 31 9.80 28.37 -11.77
CA PRO A 31 8.56 29.04 -12.13
C PRO A 31 8.03 29.85 -10.96
N ILE A 32 7.51 31.05 -11.28
CA ILE A 32 6.74 31.81 -10.29
C ILE A 32 5.41 31.11 -10.10
N VAL A 33 5.12 30.77 -8.87
CA VAL A 33 3.84 30.20 -8.44
C VAL A 33 3.02 31.27 -7.75
N GLU A 34 1.73 31.25 -7.99
CA GLU A 34 0.76 32.11 -7.31
C GLU A 34 -0.14 31.25 -6.43
N TYR A 35 -0.31 31.65 -5.18
CA TYR A 35 -1.18 30.95 -4.24
C TYR A 35 -1.80 31.92 -3.25
N LEU A 36 -2.88 31.47 -2.60
CA LEU A 36 -3.55 32.23 -1.54
C LEU A 36 -2.97 31.82 -0.19
N LEU A 37 -2.36 32.78 0.51
CA LEU A 37 -1.98 32.60 1.89
C LEU A 37 -3.12 33.08 2.79
N ARG A 38 -3.48 32.26 3.78
CA ARG A 38 -4.48 32.61 4.78
C ARG A 38 -3.76 33.19 6.02
N GLY A 39 -4.04 34.44 6.35
CA GLY A 39 -3.52 35.12 7.51
C GLY A 39 -4.29 34.74 8.80
N GLU A 40 -3.79 35.22 9.94
CA GLU A 40 -4.35 34.96 11.27
C GLU A 40 -5.81 35.43 11.42
N ASN A 41 -6.18 36.54 10.77
CA ASN A 41 -7.54 37.10 10.77
C ASN A 41 -8.43 36.55 9.66
N TYR A 42 -8.08 35.39 9.10
CA TYR A 42 -8.76 34.77 7.96
C TYR A 42 -8.67 35.57 6.65
N ASP A 43 -7.82 36.60 6.61
CA ASP A 43 -7.52 37.33 5.39
C ASP A 43 -6.86 36.42 4.38
N ARG A 44 -7.14 36.66 3.10
CA ARG A 44 -6.53 35.90 2.00
C ARG A 44 -5.65 36.87 1.21
N THR A 45 -4.36 36.62 1.25
CA THR A 45 -3.38 37.41 0.50
C THR A 45 -2.85 36.59 -0.67
N VAL A 46 -2.83 37.16 -1.85
CA VAL A 46 -2.17 36.56 -3.01
C VAL A 46 -0.66 36.70 -2.85
N VAL A 47 0.03 35.59 -2.86
CA VAL A 47 1.49 35.52 -2.81
C VAL A 47 2.03 35.01 -4.13
N GLN A 48 3.03 35.69 -4.67
CA GLN A 48 3.78 35.27 -5.85
C GLN A 48 5.23 35.07 -5.46
N GLN A 49 5.75 33.87 -5.66
CA GLN A 49 7.17 33.59 -5.40
C GLN A 49 7.66 32.40 -6.24
N PRO A 50 9.00 32.24 -6.37
CA PRO A 50 9.57 31.06 -7.02
C PRO A 50 9.12 29.76 -6.36
N LEU A 51 8.87 28.72 -7.15
CA LEU A 51 8.48 27.39 -6.66
C LEU A 51 9.50 26.82 -5.67
N SER A 52 10.78 27.02 -5.93
CA SER A 52 11.86 26.60 -5.03
C SER A 52 11.73 27.23 -3.64
N LYS A 53 11.36 28.50 -3.57
CA LYS A 53 11.16 29.22 -2.30
C LYS A 53 9.92 28.72 -1.58
N MET A 54 8.82 28.53 -2.29
CA MET A 54 7.58 27.94 -1.73
C MET A 54 7.89 26.58 -1.07
N ILE A 55 8.62 25.70 -1.77
CA ILE A 55 8.99 24.37 -1.22
C ILE A 55 9.87 24.54 0.03
N GLN A 56 10.81 25.50 0.03
CA GLN A 56 11.65 25.75 1.20
C GLN A 56 10.84 26.23 2.40
N ASP A 57 9.86 27.09 2.19
CA ASP A 57 8.99 27.60 3.24
C ASP A 57 8.13 26.47 3.83
N ILE A 58 7.56 25.60 2.98
CA ILE A 58 6.82 24.41 3.41
C ILE A 58 7.67 23.49 4.29
N ILE A 59 8.90 23.19 3.86
CA ILE A 59 9.82 22.32 4.63
C ILE A 59 10.22 22.99 5.96
N LYS A 60 10.56 24.29 5.91
CA LYS A 60 10.96 25.05 7.08
C LYS A 60 9.86 25.11 8.14
N ASN A 61 8.63 25.32 7.70
CA ASN A 61 7.46 25.43 8.57
C ASN A 61 6.88 24.05 8.94
N LYS A 62 7.48 22.95 8.45
CA LYS A 62 6.97 21.57 8.64
C LYS A 62 5.50 21.42 8.22
N GLU A 63 5.08 22.11 7.15
CA GLU A 63 3.72 22.02 6.65
C GLU A 63 3.50 20.67 5.93
N ILE A 64 2.25 20.20 5.97
CA ILE A 64 1.80 19.02 5.22
C ILE A 64 1.28 19.50 3.86
N MET A 65 1.86 19.03 2.77
CA MET A 65 1.42 19.34 1.42
C MET A 65 0.56 18.22 0.84
N ALA A 66 -0.69 18.54 0.60
CA ALA A 66 -1.63 17.62 -0.05
C ALA A 66 -1.37 17.50 -1.58
N PRO A 67 -1.85 16.42 -2.22
CA PRO A 67 -1.75 16.26 -3.67
C PRO A 67 -2.46 17.35 -4.48
N SER A 68 -3.40 18.06 -3.87
CA SER A 68 -4.05 19.27 -4.44
C SER A 68 -3.17 20.50 -4.39
N MET A 69 -1.92 20.41 -3.94
CA MET A 69 -0.97 21.50 -3.68
C MET A 69 -1.43 22.45 -2.55
N THR A 70 -2.46 22.09 -1.81
CA THR A 70 -2.88 22.84 -0.61
C THR A 70 -1.98 22.43 0.56
N THR A 71 -1.47 23.39 1.31
CA THR A 71 -0.67 23.13 2.52
C THR A 71 -1.51 23.28 3.78
N TYR A 72 -1.13 22.53 4.81
CA TYR A 72 -1.77 22.51 6.12
C TYR A 72 -0.72 22.59 7.21
N LEU A 73 -1.06 23.20 8.33
CA LEU A 73 -0.21 23.17 9.51
C LEU A 73 -0.05 21.72 10.00
N ASN A 74 1.13 21.40 10.47
CA ASN A 74 1.40 20.15 11.13
C ASN A 74 0.66 20.12 12.49
N GLU A 75 0.19 18.96 12.93
CA GLU A 75 -0.50 18.80 14.21
C GLU A 75 0.39 19.14 15.43
N GLU A 76 1.71 19.10 15.27
CA GLU A 76 2.65 19.55 16.30
C GLU A 76 2.59 21.07 16.52
N VAL A 77 2.17 21.83 15.51
CA VAL A 77 2.00 23.29 15.57
C VAL A 77 0.60 23.61 16.10
N GLU A 78 -0.42 23.03 15.49
CA GLU A 78 -1.81 23.24 15.89
C GLU A 78 -2.66 22.03 15.55
N LYS A 79 -3.34 21.48 16.55
CA LYS A 79 -4.25 20.34 16.36
C LYS A 79 -5.67 20.80 16.10
N SER A 80 -6.20 20.46 14.92
CA SER A 80 -7.58 20.79 14.54
C SER A 80 -8.60 20.12 15.47
N MET A 81 -9.57 20.87 15.99
CA MET A 81 -10.71 20.34 16.75
C MET A 81 -11.53 19.32 15.94
N LEU A 82 -11.65 19.54 14.63
CA LEU A 82 -12.33 18.58 13.73
C LEU A 82 -11.57 17.25 13.67
N ALA A 83 -10.24 17.27 13.59
CA ALA A 83 -9.43 16.06 13.60
C ALA A 83 -9.63 15.26 14.89
N VAL A 84 -9.64 15.94 16.05
CA VAL A 84 -9.91 15.31 17.36
C VAL A 84 -11.30 14.66 17.39
N SER A 85 -12.32 15.35 16.89
CA SER A 85 -13.69 14.83 16.83
C SER A 85 -13.81 13.63 15.90
N ILE A 86 -13.17 13.69 14.72
CA ILE A 86 -13.17 12.58 13.77
C ILE A 86 -12.44 11.37 14.34
N ASP A 87 -11.31 11.56 15.02
CA ASP A 87 -10.57 10.47 15.68
C ASP A 87 -11.42 9.78 16.75
N ALA A 88 -12.14 10.54 17.58
CA ALA A 88 -13.07 9.98 18.56
C ALA A 88 -14.20 9.17 17.88
N ASN A 89 -14.74 9.67 16.78
CA ASN A 89 -15.76 8.98 16.00
C ASN A 89 -15.21 7.71 15.34
N ILE A 90 -13.99 7.72 14.83
CA ILE A 90 -13.33 6.53 14.25
C ILE A 90 -13.16 5.46 15.34
N ALA A 91 -12.72 5.84 16.53
CA ALA A 91 -12.59 4.92 17.67
C ALA A 91 -13.95 4.33 18.08
N LYS A 92 -14.99 5.17 18.19
CA LYS A 92 -16.37 4.76 18.50
C LYS A 92 -16.90 3.79 17.44
N ARG A 93 -16.71 4.11 16.16
CA ARG A 93 -17.11 3.23 15.05
C ARG A 93 -16.37 1.90 15.07
N SER A 94 -15.07 1.89 15.34
CA SER A 94 -14.28 0.68 15.43
C SER A 94 -14.77 -0.24 16.55
N LYS A 95 -15.11 0.32 17.71
CA LYS A 95 -15.70 -0.41 18.83
C LYS A 95 -17.07 -1.00 18.45
N ALA A 96 -17.98 -0.19 17.92
CA ALA A 96 -19.30 -0.66 17.48
C ALA A 96 -19.21 -1.75 16.39
N LYS A 97 -18.26 -1.65 15.46
CA LYS A 97 -18.03 -2.67 14.42
C LYS A 97 -17.55 -4.00 15.03
N LYS A 98 -16.68 -3.97 16.06
CA LYS A 98 -16.25 -5.17 16.77
C LYS A 98 -17.41 -5.83 17.53
N GLU A 99 -18.23 -5.02 18.21
CA GLU A 99 -19.42 -5.51 18.91
C GLU A 99 -20.44 -6.11 17.93
N MET A 100 -20.67 -5.47 16.79
CA MET A 100 -21.53 -5.99 15.73
C MET A 100 -21.11 -7.40 15.29
N PHE A 101 -19.85 -7.62 14.98
CA PHE A 101 -19.35 -8.95 14.58
C PHE A 101 -19.43 -9.98 15.72
N LYS A 102 -19.22 -9.54 16.97
CA LYS A 102 -19.39 -10.42 18.13
C LYS A 102 -20.83 -10.92 18.22
N TRP A 103 -21.79 -9.99 18.16
CA TRP A 103 -23.21 -10.34 18.28
C TRP A 103 -23.71 -11.15 17.11
N GLU A 104 -23.22 -10.94 15.89
CA GLU A 104 -23.50 -11.75 14.71
C GLU A 104 -23.05 -13.21 14.90
N ALA A 105 -21.86 -13.40 15.48
CA ALA A 105 -21.36 -14.74 15.78
C ALA A 105 -22.20 -15.44 16.89
N GLU A 106 -22.57 -14.72 17.95
CA GLU A 106 -23.38 -15.26 19.05
C GLU A 106 -24.82 -15.57 18.55
N GLU A 107 -25.41 -14.72 17.71
CA GLU A 107 -26.71 -14.96 17.05
C GLU A 107 -26.66 -16.27 16.23
N THR A 108 -25.61 -16.41 15.40
CA THR A 108 -25.43 -17.62 14.59
C THR A 108 -25.31 -18.89 15.46
N MET A 109 -24.62 -18.81 16.57
CA MET A 109 -24.50 -19.95 17.51
C MET A 109 -25.80 -20.24 18.26
N ALA A 110 -26.56 -19.22 18.66
CA ALA A 110 -27.88 -19.37 19.29
C ALA A 110 -28.86 -20.05 18.32
N LYS A 111 -28.89 -19.60 17.08
CA LYS A 111 -29.70 -20.20 16.01
C LYS A 111 -29.36 -21.67 15.77
N ALA A 112 -28.07 -22.01 15.74
CA ALA A 112 -27.65 -23.41 15.59
C ALA A 112 -28.05 -24.32 16.77
N ARG A 113 -28.27 -23.75 17.97
CA ARG A 113 -28.74 -24.46 19.17
C ARG A 113 -30.28 -24.48 19.29
N GLY A 114 -30.99 -23.76 18.42
CA GLY A 114 -32.45 -23.61 18.52
C GLY A 114 -32.91 -22.76 19.71
N ASP A 115 -32.08 -21.86 20.21
CA ASP A 115 -32.37 -20.95 21.34
C ASP A 115 -32.92 -19.64 20.80
N GLU A 116 -34.24 -19.60 20.57
CA GLU A 116 -34.92 -18.45 19.97
C GLU A 116 -34.84 -17.17 20.83
N GLU A 117 -34.82 -17.29 22.16
CA GLU A 117 -34.74 -16.14 23.06
C GLU A 117 -33.35 -15.51 22.99
N ALA A 118 -32.30 -16.32 23.04
CA ALA A 118 -30.92 -15.86 22.88
C ALA A 118 -30.68 -15.30 21.47
N GLU A 119 -31.22 -15.92 20.41
CA GLU A 119 -31.14 -15.43 19.02
C GLU A 119 -31.74 -14.01 18.94
N ALA A 120 -32.97 -13.80 19.45
CA ALA A 120 -33.63 -12.50 19.42
C ALA A 120 -32.83 -11.42 20.20
N MET A 121 -32.28 -11.78 21.36
CA MET A 121 -31.45 -10.87 22.16
C MET A 121 -30.16 -10.50 21.43
N PHE A 122 -29.46 -11.44 20.84
CA PHE A 122 -28.22 -11.19 20.11
C PHE A 122 -28.47 -10.42 18.82
N HIS A 123 -29.57 -10.69 18.12
CA HIS A 123 -30.00 -9.92 16.97
C HIS A 123 -30.26 -8.46 17.33
N SER A 124 -30.92 -8.18 18.43
CA SER A 124 -31.15 -6.80 18.91
C SER A 124 -29.82 -6.06 19.19
N ASN A 125 -28.87 -6.73 19.83
CA ASN A 125 -27.55 -6.16 20.12
C ASN A 125 -26.73 -5.93 18.83
N TRP A 126 -26.80 -6.89 17.89
CA TRP A 126 -26.21 -6.74 16.56
C TRP A 126 -26.78 -5.53 15.82
N PHE A 127 -28.11 -5.39 15.79
CA PHE A 127 -28.80 -4.29 15.13
C PHE A 127 -28.41 -2.93 15.74
N PHE A 128 -28.36 -2.81 17.06
CA PHE A 128 -27.93 -1.59 17.73
C PHE A 128 -26.48 -1.22 17.36
N SER A 129 -25.59 -2.20 17.37
CA SER A 129 -24.17 -2.00 17.02
C SER A 129 -24.01 -1.63 15.53
N GLU A 130 -24.79 -2.26 14.64
CA GLU A 130 -24.83 -1.93 13.22
C GLU A 130 -25.31 -0.49 12.98
N LYS A 131 -26.42 -0.07 13.62
CA LYS A 131 -26.93 1.31 13.50
C LYS A 131 -25.96 2.33 14.07
N THR A 132 -25.29 2.01 15.18
CA THR A 132 -24.28 2.90 15.78
C THR A 132 -23.07 3.11 14.85
N GLN A 133 -22.53 2.03 14.26
CA GLN A 133 -21.40 2.16 13.32
C GLN A 133 -21.80 2.89 12.04
N ALA A 134 -23.03 2.64 11.52
CA ALA A 134 -23.54 3.30 10.33
C ALA A 134 -23.78 4.80 10.56
N ALA A 135 -24.41 5.18 11.65
CA ALA A 135 -24.64 6.59 12.01
C ALA A 135 -23.32 7.34 12.19
N THR A 136 -22.32 6.72 12.83
CA THR A 136 -20.98 7.32 12.99
C THR A 136 -20.28 7.50 11.65
N LYS A 137 -20.42 6.56 10.71
CA LYS A 137 -19.89 6.68 9.33
C LYS A 137 -20.53 7.87 8.62
N ILE A 138 -21.86 8.01 8.71
CA ILE A 138 -22.60 9.12 8.10
C ILE A 138 -22.14 10.45 8.69
N SER A 139 -22.01 10.54 10.03
CA SER A 139 -21.53 11.73 10.73
C SER A 139 -20.15 12.18 10.21
N ASN A 140 -19.18 11.27 10.10
CA ASN A 140 -17.86 11.61 9.59
C ASN A 140 -17.89 12.08 8.12
N ASN A 141 -18.69 11.43 7.28
CA ASN A 141 -18.83 11.82 5.88
C ASN A 141 -19.53 13.19 5.73
N SER A 142 -20.43 13.52 6.64
CA SER A 142 -21.13 14.82 6.66
C SER A 142 -20.17 15.98 6.92
N VAL A 143 -19.09 15.78 7.67
CA VAL A 143 -18.04 16.81 7.87
C VAL A 143 -17.42 17.21 6.52
N SER A 144 -17.12 16.25 5.67
CA SER A 144 -16.63 16.53 4.32
C SER A 144 -17.66 17.29 3.46
N GLY A 145 -18.94 16.91 3.57
CA GLY A 145 -20.04 17.61 2.90
C GLY A 145 -20.21 19.07 3.38
N MET A 146 -20.05 19.30 4.67
CA MET A 146 -20.09 20.65 5.25
C MET A 146 -19.00 21.56 4.68
N HIS A 147 -17.80 21.06 4.43
CA HIS A 147 -16.74 21.84 3.78
C HIS A 147 -17.09 22.27 2.35
N ASN A 148 -17.98 21.58 1.67
CA ASN A 148 -18.40 21.91 0.31
C ASN A 148 -19.68 22.76 0.23
N SER A 149 -20.33 23.04 1.35
CA SER A 149 -21.57 23.81 1.41
C SER A 149 -21.31 25.26 1.78
N ALA A 150 -21.56 26.19 0.84
CA ALA A 150 -21.34 27.63 1.05
C ALA A 150 -22.17 28.24 2.18
N ALA A 151 -23.28 27.61 2.55
CA ALA A 151 -24.15 28.05 3.65
C ALA A 151 -23.66 27.57 5.03
N ASN A 152 -22.60 26.75 5.09
CA ASN A 152 -22.10 26.16 6.33
C ASN A 152 -20.92 26.96 6.90
N PRO A 153 -20.85 27.19 8.23
CA PRO A 153 -19.71 27.86 8.86
C PRO A 153 -18.35 27.16 8.62
N LEU A 154 -18.37 25.85 8.32
CA LEU A 154 -17.19 25.06 8.01
C LEU A 154 -16.83 25.06 6.51
N PHE A 155 -17.43 25.93 5.71
CA PHE A 155 -17.18 26.01 4.28
C PHE A 155 -15.69 26.21 3.98
N ASN A 156 -15.09 25.21 3.37
CA ASN A 156 -13.69 25.21 2.93
C ASN A 156 -13.51 24.26 1.74
N PRO A 157 -13.78 24.71 0.52
CA PRO A 157 -13.69 23.88 -0.66
C PRO A 157 -12.28 23.31 -0.90
N SER A 158 -11.23 24.00 -0.43
CA SER A 158 -9.85 23.47 -0.50
C SER A 158 -9.69 22.21 0.34
N SER A 159 -10.26 22.16 1.56
CA SER A 159 -10.24 20.95 2.39
C SER A 159 -11.01 19.79 1.75
N HIS A 160 -12.18 20.07 1.15
CA HIS A 160 -12.93 19.05 0.41
C HIS A 160 -12.16 18.52 -0.80
N SER A 161 -11.58 19.41 -1.59
CA SER A 161 -10.73 19.06 -2.74
C SER A 161 -9.51 18.25 -2.32
N THR A 162 -8.90 18.60 -1.18
CA THR A 162 -7.78 17.84 -0.60
C THR A 162 -8.19 16.42 -0.23
N LEU A 163 -9.32 16.23 0.45
CA LEU A 163 -9.81 14.90 0.81
C LEU A 163 -10.01 14.04 -0.44
N THR A 164 -10.71 14.55 -1.44
CA THR A 164 -10.99 13.82 -2.68
C THR A 164 -9.73 13.51 -3.49
N SER A 165 -8.76 14.43 -3.55
CA SER A 165 -7.48 14.19 -4.21
C SER A 165 -6.64 13.15 -3.47
N ASN A 166 -6.63 13.15 -2.14
CA ASN A 166 -5.97 12.14 -1.34
C ASN A 166 -6.58 10.75 -1.59
N CYS A 167 -7.90 10.60 -1.59
CA CYS A 167 -8.56 9.34 -1.90
C CYS A 167 -8.18 8.82 -3.28
N ARG A 168 -8.22 9.68 -4.30
CA ARG A 168 -7.85 9.31 -5.67
C ARG A 168 -6.39 8.85 -5.78
N ILE A 169 -5.47 9.55 -5.15
CA ILE A 169 -4.05 9.21 -5.18
C ILE A 169 -3.78 7.93 -4.40
N THR A 170 -4.37 7.77 -3.23
CA THR A 170 -4.25 6.55 -2.42
C THR A 170 -4.70 5.31 -3.21
N SER A 171 -5.88 5.37 -3.82
CA SER A 171 -6.38 4.29 -4.68
C SER A 171 -5.48 4.07 -5.90
N GLY A 172 -5.01 5.14 -6.53
CA GLY A 172 -4.12 5.08 -7.69
C GLY A 172 -2.77 4.41 -7.37
N PHE A 173 -2.14 4.77 -6.25
CA PHE A 173 -0.89 4.13 -5.81
C PHE A 173 -1.11 2.68 -5.36
N GLY A 174 -2.19 2.38 -4.64
CA GLY A 174 -2.53 1.02 -4.26
C GLY A 174 -2.67 0.10 -5.47
N ASN A 175 -3.39 0.55 -6.50
CA ASN A 175 -3.54 -0.20 -7.75
C ASN A 175 -2.22 -0.33 -8.52
N ALA A 176 -1.46 0.75 -8.65
CA ALA A 176 -0.17 0.72 -9.32
C ALA A 176 0.81 -0.23 -8.63
N ASN A 177 0.78 -0.27 -7.29
CA ASN A 177 1.59 -1.19 -6.51
C ASN A 177 1.17 -2.64 -6.72
N ASN A 178 -0.14 -2.95 -6.69
CA ASN A 178 -0.64 -4.29 -6.97
C ASN A 178 -0.25 -4.78 -8.36
N GLU A 179 -0.48 -3.97 -9.37
CA GLU A 179 -0.15 -4.30 -10.75
C GLU A 179 1.36 -4.56 -10.93
N LYS A 180 2.21 -3.74 -10.30
CA LYS A 180 3.66 -3.91 -10.35
C LYS A 180 4.11 -5.15 -9.56
N LEU A 181 3.70 -5.25 -8.29
CA LEU A 181 4.16 -6.30 -7.39
C LEU A 181 3.74 -7.69 -7.87
N VAL A 182 2.45 -7.83 -8.21
CA VAL A 182 1.82 -9.13 -8.51
C VAL A 182 2.01 -9.55 -9.96
N MET A 183 2.00 -8.60 -10.90
CA MET A 183 2.04 -8.88 -12.34
C MET A 183 3.15 -8.18 -13.10
N GLY A 184 4.06 -7.49 -12.44
CA GLY A 184 5.16 -6.78 -13.07
C GLY A 184 4.73 -5.62 -14.00
N ASN A 185 3.47 -5.24 -13.94
CA ASN A 185 2.89 -4.22 -14.81
C ASN A 185 3.06 -2.83 -14.20
N ARG A 186 3.88 -2.00 -14.81
CA ARG A 186 4.30 -0.68 -14.30
C ARG A 186 3.52 0.47 -14.90
N HIS A 187 2.48 0.20 -15.71
CA HIS A 187 1.61 1.17 -16.34
C HIS A 187 2.35 2.30 -17.07
N TYR A 188 3.31 1.96 -17.89
CA TYR A 188 4.01 2.94 -18.71
C TYR A 188 3.14 3.42 -19.86
N TRP A 189 2.55 4.59 -19.71
CA TRP A 189 1.67 5.20 -20.70
C TRP A 189 2.38 6.21 -21.62
N SER A 190 3.64 6.51 -21.36
CA SER A 190 4.49 7.34 -22.23
C SER A 190 5.97 7.07 -21.97
N ALA A 191 6.80 7.35 -22.95
CA ALA A 191 8.26 7.25 -22.84
C ALA A 191 8.81 8.14 -21.70
N ARG A 192 8.21 9.32 -21.51
CA ARG A 192 8.59 10.23 -20.40
C ARG A 192 8.38 9.57 -19.03
N VAL A 193 7.22 8.95 -18.82
CA VAL A 193 6.94 8.23 -17.55
C VAL A 193 7.90 7.09 -17.36
N THR A 194 8.21 6.34 -18.40
CA THR A 194 9.20 5.25 -18.36
C THR A 194 10.57 5.77 -17.91
N ILE A 195 11.09 6.81 -18.58
CA ILE A 195 12.38 7.41 -18.25
C ILE A 195 12.39 7.96 -16.81
N CYS A 196 11.35 8.70 -16.42
CA CYS A 196 11.24 9.22 -15.05
C CYS A 196 11.24 8.11 -14.01
N ASN A 197 10.55 6.99 -14.27
CA ASN A 197 10.52 5.87 -13.34
C ASN A 197 11.87 5.14 -13.27
N ILE A 198 12.56 4.93 -14.39
CA ILE A 198 13.93 4.38 -14.40
C ILE A 198 14.85 5.25 -13.54
N VAL A 199 14.88 6.54 -13.81
CA VAL A 199 15.73 7.49 -13.07
C VAL A 199 15.37 7.54 -11.57
N SER A 200 14.08 7.51 -11.25
CA SER A 200 13.62 7.50 -9.85
C SER A 200 14.10 6.25 -9.10
N ILE A 201 13.94 5.07 -9.69
CA ILE A 201 14.37 3.81 -9.05
C ILE A 201 15.88 3.83 -8.85
N ILE A 202 16.65 4.21 -9.87
CA ILE A 202 18.11 4.25 -9.80
C ILE A 202 18.59 5.25 -8.77
N ALA A 203 17.96 6.43 -8.69
CA ALA A 203 18.38 7.49 -7.75
C ALA A 203 18.06 7.18 -6.29
N ASN A 204 17.10 6.29 -6.02
CA ASN A 204 16.64 5.94 -4.68
C ASN A 204 16.99 4.50 -4.26
N SER A 205 17.88 3.83 -4.98
CA SER A 205 18.28 2.45 -4.68
C SER A 205 19.54 2.40 -3.82
N ASP A 206 19.55 1.46 -2.88
CA ASP A 206 20.72 1.14 -2.04
C ASP A 206 21.55 0.05 -2.74
N TYR A 207 22.58 0.48 -3.48
CA TYR A 207 23.42 -0.43 -4.26
C TYR A 207 24.34 -1.32 -3.42
N GLU A 208 24.64 -0.93 -2.18
CA GLU A 208 25.40 -1.77 -1.27
C GLU A 208 24.58 -2.98 -0.85
N LYS A 209 23.33 -2.75 -0.43
CA LYS A 209 22.38 -3.83 -0.10
C LYS A 209 22.11 -4.72 -1.30
N ILE A 210 21.80 -4.14 -2.46
CA ILE A 210 21.53 -4.90 -3.70
C ILE A 210 22.71 -5.75 -4.08
N GLY A 211 23.92 -5.18 -4.12
CA GLY A 211 25.14 -5.90 -4.51
C GLY A 211 25.48 -7.04 -3.54
N LYS A 212 25.28 -6.83 -2.24
CA LYS A 212 25.46 -7.88 -1.23
C LYS A 212 24.46 -8.99 -1.46
N PHE A 213 23.17 -8.66 -1.56
CA PHE A 213 22.09 -9.63 -1.72
C PHE A 213 22.23 -10.48 -2.99
N VAL A 214 22.50 -9.83 -4.13
CA VAL A 214 22.68 -10.51 -5.43
C VAL A 214 23.81 -11.54 -5.38
N ARG A 215 24.96 -11.19 -4.77
CA ARG A 215 26.09 -12.11 -4.63
C ARG A 215 25.81 -13.28 -3.68
N GLU A 216 25.21 -13.00 -2.50
CA GLU A 216 24.97 -14.01 -1.46
C GLU A 216 23.92 -15.02 -1.89
N ASN A 217 22.93 -14.62 -2.71
CA ASN A 217 21.84 -15.47 -3.16
C ASN A 217 21.96 -15.93 -4.61
N ASN A 218 23.07 -15.65 -5.27
CA ASN A 218 23.28 -15.97 -6.68
C ASN A 218 22.11 -15.52 -7.58
N PHE A 219 21.62 -14.31 -7.34
CA PHE A 219 20.48 -13.74 -8.05
C PHE A 219 20.86 -13.44 -9.50
N HIS A 220 19.93 -13.71 -10.42
CA HIS A 220 20.11 -13.38 -11.83
C HIS A 220 20.29 -11.87 -12.02
N ILE A 221 21.31 -11.51 -12.81
CA ILE A 221 21.57 -10.11 -13.19
C ILE A 221 20.94 -9.88 -14.57
N PRO A 222 19.87 -9.06 -14.65
CA PRO A 222 19.16 -8.84 -15.89
C PRO A 222 20.05 -8.19 -16.98
N THR A 223 19.98 -8.69 -18.19
CA THR A 223 20.61 -8.05 -19.35
C THR A 223 19.85 -6.79 -19.77
N ALA A 224 20.45 -5.94 -20.60
CA ALA A 224 19.77 -4.78 -21.15
C ALA A 224 18.53 -5.18 -21.99
N GLU A 225 18.59 -6.29 -22.70
CA GLU A 225 17.46 -6.85 -23.45
C GLU A 225 16.31 -7.27 -22.54
N GLU A 226 16.61 -7.94 -21.43
CA GLU A 226 15.60 -8.34 -20.44
C GLU A 226 14.95 -7.12 -19.77
N VAL A 227 15.74 -6.07 -19.48
CA VAL A 227 15.20 -4.80 -19.00
C VAL A 227 14.25 -4.16 -20.02
N MET A 228 14.63 -4.15 -21.31
CA MET A 228 13.74 -3.66 -22.36
C MET A 228 12.46 -4.50 -22.47
N ALA A 229 12.55 -5.82 -22.33
CA ALA A 229 11.36 -6.69 -22.32
C ALA A 229 10.42 -6.39 -21.12
N VAL A 230 10.95 -6.09 -19.94
CA VAL A 230 10.18 -5.63 -18.76
C VAL A 230 9.46 -4.31 -19.06
N ILE A 231 10.13 -3.37 -19.73
CA ILE A 231 9.54 -2.08 -20.11
C ILE A 231 8.43 -2.28 -21.14
N GLU A 232 8.68 -3.09 -22.16
CA GLU A 232 7.70 -3.37 -23.22
C GLU A 232 6.47 -4.08 -22.70
N TYR A 233 6.64 -5.05 -21.80
CA TYR A 233 5.53 -5.73 -21.12
C TYR A 233 4.62 -4.76 -20.33
N SER A 234 5.19 -3.71 -19.75
CA SER A 234 4.50 -2.71 -18.95
C SER A 234 3.96 -1.52 -19.75
N SER A 235 4.28 -1.44 -21.04
CA SER A 235 3.94 -0.29 -21.87
C SER A 235 2.56 -0.47 -22.51
N ASN A 236 1.70 0.54 -22.37
CA ASN A 236 0.41 0.62 -23.06
C ASN A 236 0.38 1.67 -24.18
N PHE A 237 1.48 2.38 -24.37
CA PHE A 237 1.65 3.27 -25.49
C PHE A 237 2.30 2.53 -26.65
N TYR A 238 1.94 2.97 -27.85
CA TYR A 238 2.41 2.28 -29.04
C TYR A 238 3.85 2.66 -29.36
N TRP A 239 4.72 1.69 -29.53
CA TRP A 239 6.10 1.89 -30.01
C TRP A 239 6.17 2.28 -31.51
N ARG A 240 5.17 3.05 -32.01
CA ARG A 240 5.19 3.61 -33.35
C ARG A 240 6.31 4.62 -33.51
N ASP A 241 6.66 5.30 -32.43
CA ASP A 241 7.79 6.23 -32.41
C ASP A 241 9.08 5.48 -32.08
N SER A 242 9.76 5.03 -33.13
CA SER A 242 11.06 4.35 -33.01
C SER A 242 12.13 5.24 -32.36
N VAL A 243 11.98 6.55 -32.38
CA VAL A 243 12.91 7.51 -31.76
C VAL A 243 12.80 7.42 -30.23
N GLN A 244 11.59 7.41 -29.70
CA GLN A 244 11.38 7.29 -28.26
C GLN A 244 11.87 5.94 -27.72
N ARG A 245 11.60 4.84 -28.44
CA ARG A 245 12.14 3.51 -28.09
C ARG A 245 13.65 3.52 -28.03
N LYS A 246 14.31 4.09 -29.03
CA LYS A 246 15.78 4.21 -29.08
C LYS A 246 16.34 5.08 -27.96
N HIS A 247 15.63 6.11 -27.52
CA HIS A 247 16.05 6.90 -26.35
C HIS A 247 16.02 6.08 -25.06
N ILE A 248 14.97 5.31 -24.83
CA ILE A 248 14.88 4.41 -23.68
C ILE A 248 15.98 3.34 -23.76
N GLU A 249 16.15 2.70 -24.90
CA GLU A 249 17.17 1.70 -25.15
C GLU A 249 18.60 2.23 -24.89
N LYS A 250 18.89 3.45 -25.33
CA LYS A 250 20.16 4.13 -25.04
C LYS A 250 20.37 4.37 -23.55
N LEU A 251 19.32 4.68 -22.81
CA LEU A 251 19.39 4.83 -21.36
C LEU A 251 19.62 3.47 -20.70
N VAL A 252 18.85 2.46 -21.07
CA VAL A 252 18.96 1.10 -20.51
C VAL A 252 20.36 0.51 -20.76
N ASN A 253 20.94 0.71 -21.95
CA ASN A 253 22.29 0.23 -22.28
C ASN A 253 23.40 0.92 -21.47
N LYS A 254 23.11 2.03 -20.78
CA LYS A 254 24.06 2.70 -19.89
C LYS A 254 23.96 2.23 -18.43
N LEU A 255 22.96 1.44 -18.11
CA LEU A 255 22.77 0.93 -16.76
C LEU A 255 23.80 -0.17 -16.47
N ASP A 256 24.46 -0.06 -15.33
CA ASP A 256 25.30 -1.13 -14.81
C ASP A 256 24.45 -2.30 -14.27
N ASP A 257 25.11 -3.38 -13.89
CA ASP A 257 24.50 -4.60 -13.41
C ASP A 257 23.56 -4.39 -12.22
N LEU A 258 23.99 -3.59 -11.24
CA LEU A 258 23.21 -3.34 -10.04
C LEU A 258 22.03 -2.40 -10.30
N GLN A 259 22.20 -1.44 -11.21
CA GLN A 259 21.12 -0.56 -11.66
C GLN A 259 20.03 -1.35 -12.39
N ARG A 260 20.40 -2.34 -13.20
CA ARG A 260 19.44 -3.24 -13.84
C ARG A 260 18.71 -4.11 -12.83
N CYS A 261 19.43 -4.68 -11.84
CA CYS A 261 18.81 -5.42 -10.74
C CYS A 261 17.84 -4.52 -9.95
N ALA A 262 18.25 -3.31 -9.60
CA ALA A 262 17.41 -2.33 -8.91
C ALA A 262 16.11 -2.06 -9.70
N PHE A 263 16.26 -1.76 -10.98
CA PHE A 263 15.11 -1.46 -11.83
C PHE A 263 14.14 -2.63 -11.95
N VAL A 264 14.66 -3.86 -12.14
CA VAL A 264 13.82 -5.04 -12.40
C VAL A 264 13.13 -5.54 -11.13
N TYR A 265 13.83 -5.57 -9.99
CA TYR A 265 13.36 -6.29 -8.81
C TYR A 265 12.69 -5.41 -7.75
N THR A 266 12.99 -4.10 -7.69
CA THR A 266 12.42 -3.22 -6.66
C THR A 266 10.90 -3.15 -6.74
N GLY A 267 10.21 -3.65 -5.71
CA GLY A 267 8.75 -3.67 -5.60
C GLY A 267 8.06 -4.54 -6.67
N ASP A 268 8.71 -5.61 -7.13
CA ASP A 268 8.25 -6.39 -8.28
C ASP A 268 8.50 -7.89 -8.09
N LEU A 269 7.63 -8.56 -7.34
CA LEU A 269 7.72 -10.01 -7.10
C LEU A 269 7.53 -10.83 -8.38
N PHE A 270 6.79 -10.31 -9.36
CA PHE A 270 6.56 -11.00 -10.62
C PHE A 270 7.86 -11.21 -11.40
N HIS A 271 8.70 -10.19 -11.52
CA HIS A 271 9.98 -10.33 -12.22
C HIS A 271 11.04 -11.02 -11.36
N VAL A 272 10.96 -10.91 -10.02
CA VAL A 272 11.77 -11.79 -9.15
C VAL A 272 11.45 -13.25 -9.44
N ARG A 273 10.17 -13.62 -9.43
CA ARG A 273 9.70 -14.96 -9.78
C ARG A 273 10.16 -15.42 -11.16
N LYS A 274 10.06 -14.52 -12.15
CA LYS A 274 10.40 -14.83 -13.54
C LYS A 274 11.87 -15.14 -13.74
N PHE A 275 12.76 -14.43 -13.06
CA PHE A 275 14.20 -14.55 -13.24
C PHE A 275 14.89 -15.40 -12.16
N ASN A 276 14.24 -15.60 -11.00
CA ASN A 276 14.75 -16.34 -9.85
C ASN A 276 13.66 -17.30 -9.34
N ASP A 277 13.21 -18.22 -10.21
CA ASP A 277 12.06 -19.10 -9.97
C ASP A 277 12.20 -19.92 -8.69
N GLN A 278 13.33 -20.60 -8.49
CA GLN A 278 13.54 -21.47 -7.34
C GLN A 278 13.53 -20.66 -6.03
N TYR A 279 14.20 -19.51 -6.01
CA TYR A 279 14.21 -18.65 -4.82
C TYR A 279 12.78 -18.23 -4.40
N MET A 280 11.96 -17.87 -5.39
CA MET A 280 10.58 -17.49 -5.11
C MET A 280 9.69 -18.67 -4.72
N ARG A 281 9.93 -19.87 -5.29
CA ARG A 281 9.25 -21.11 -4.85
C ARG A 281 9.57 -21.43 -3.39
N ASP A 282 10.83 -21.32 -2.99
CA ASP A 282 11.27 -21.57 -1.63
C ASP A 282 10.65 -20.56 -0.66
N PHE A 283 10.62 -19.28 -1.03
CA PHE A 283 9.99 -18.23 -0.21
C PHE A 283 8.49 -18.46 -0.02
N ILE A 284 7.74 -18.60 -1.11
CA ILE A 284 6.29 -18.83 -1.06
C ILE A 284 5.97 -20.17 -0.39
N GLY A 285 6.70 -21.24 -0.76
CA GLY A 285 6.53 -22.57 -0.18
C GLY A 285 6.74 -22.60 1.33
N SER A 286 7.73 -21.85 1.82
CA SER A 286 7.96 -21.70 3.26
C SER A 286 6.82 -20.95 3.96
N LEU A 287 6.24 -19.93 3.33
CA LEU A 287 5.13 -19.15 3.88
C LEU A 287 3.80 -19.92 3.94
N ILE A 288 3.53 -20.79 2.95
CA ILE A 288 2.27 -21.57 2.91
C ILE A 288 2.35 -22.89 3.69
N ARG A 289 3.53 -23.22 4.20
CA ARG A 289 3.78 -24.49 4.87
C ARG A 289 2.97 -24.61 6.15
N LYS A 290 2.02 -25.56 6.19
CA LYS A 290 1.33 -25.96 7.42
C LYS A 290 2.28 -26.79 8.29
N VAL A 291 2.42 -26.42 9.54
CA VAL A 291 3.23 -27.16 10.53
C VAL A 291 2.28 -27.78 11.55
N GLU A 292 2.18 -29.10 11.54
CA GLU A 292 1.40 -29.83 12.52
C GLU A 292 2.16 -29.91 13.85
N ASP A 293 1.49 -29.57 14.94
CA ASP A 293 2.00 -29.65 16.31
C ASP A 293 0.86 -30.07 17.26
N ASN A 294 1.19 -30.83 18.28
CA ASN A 294 0.25 -31.25 19.31
C ASN A 294 0.69 -30.77 20.72
N THR A 295 1.74 -29.93 20.80
CA THR A 295 2.21 -29.36 22.05
C THR A 295 1.16 -28.39 22.59
N PRO A 296 0.61 -28.58 23.79
CA PRO A 296 -0.40 -27.70 24.35
C PRO A 296 0.07 -26.24 24.36
N ARG A 297 -0.77 -25.34 23.84
CA ARG A 297 -0.50 -23.89 23.73
C ARG A 297 -1.58 -23.08 24.43
N THR A 298 -1.23 -21.88 24.85
CA THR A 298 -2.11 -20.92 25.48
C THR A 298 -2.37 -19.72 24.57
N ALA A 299 -3.38 -18.92 24.90
CA ALA A 299 -3.61 -17.66 24.22
C ALA A 299 -2.42 -16.69 24.37
N LYS A 300 -1.66 -16.80 25.45
CA LYS A 300 -0.45 -16.01 25.67
C LYS A 300 0.65 -16.36 24.66
N ASP A 301 0.87 -17.67 24.39
CA ASP A 301 1.86 -18.11 23.40
C ASP A 301 1.55 -17.52 22.01
N MET A 302 0.26 -17.49 21.63
CA MET A 302 -0.16 -16.86 20.39
C MET A 302 0.14 -15.36 20.35
N LYS A 303 -0.02 -14.67 21.47
CA LYS A 303 0.26 -13.26 21.58
C LYS A 303 1.74 -12.95 21.43
N GLU A 304 2.60 -13.76 22.04
CA GLU A 304 4.05 -13.61 21.99
C GLU A 304 4.60 -13.70 20.55
N ILE A 305 4.04 -14.58 19.69
CA ILE A 305 4.42 -14.63 18.27
C ILE A 305 4.21 -13.29 17.57
N PHE A 306 3.19 -12.53 17.95
CA PHE A 306 2.83 -11.29 17.31
C PHE A 306 3.54 -10.05 17.90
N GLU A 307 4.24 -10.19 19.02
CA GLU A 307 4.94 -9.11 19.72
C GLU A 307 6.43 -9.00 19.34
N ASP A 308 7.07 -10.10 18.92
CA ASP A 308 8.51 -10.16 18.69
C ASP A 308 8.89 -10.26 17.21
N HIS A 309 8.57 -9.22 16.42
CA HIS A 309 8.80 -9.33 14.98
C HIS A 309 9.29 -8.04 14.32
N THR A 310 10.06 -8.22 13.23
CA THR A 310 10.30 -7.16 12.25
C THR A 310 8.97 -6.57 11.80
N ILE A 311 8.98 -5.31 11.33
CA ILE A 311 7.76 -4.59 10.94
C ILE A 311 6.90 -5.41 9.97
N TRP A 312 7.51 -6.12 9.01
CA TRP A 312 6.78 -6.95 8.06
C TRP A 312 6.16 -8.19 8.70
N ALA A 313 6.92 -8.94 9.47
CA ALA A 313 6.44 -10.12 10.18
C ALA A 313 5.29 -9.74 11.14
N HIS A 314 5.45 -8.67 11.91
CA HIS A 314 4.41 -8.16 12.78
C HIS A 314 3.13 -7.81 12.02
N HIS A 315 3.23 -7.07 10.92
CA HIS A 315 2.06 -6.67 10.16
C HIS A 315 1.34 -7.85 9.50
N ILE A 316 2.07 -8.79 8.90
CA ILE A 316 1.48 -9.97 8.29
C ILE A 316 0.87 -10.87 9.36
N CYS A 317 1.63 -11.25 10.39
CA CYS A 317 1.15 -12.14 11.44
C CYS A 317 0.02 -11.50 12.25
N ALA A 318 0.16 -10.23 12.68
CA ALA A 318 -0.83 -9.59 13.53
C ALA A 318 -2.16 -9.32 12.83
N LYS A 319 -2.17 -9.04 11.53
CA LYS A 319 -3.39 -8.65 10.82
C LYS A 319 -4.07 -9.82 10.10
N GLU A 320 -3.29 -10.68 9.46
CA GLU A 320 -3.84 -11.75 8.63
C GLU A 320 -4.10 -13.02 9.44
N TRP A 321 -3.31 -13.26 10.49
CA TRP A 321 -3.38 -14.48 11.29
C TRP A 321 -4.21 -14.36 12.58
N GLN A 322 -4.34 -13.17 13.16
CA GLN A 322 -5.21 -13.01 14.35
C GLN A 322 -6.68 -13.30 14.05
N GLY A 323 -7.09 -13.35 12.81
CA GLY A 323 -8.44 -13.68 12.38
C GLY A 323 -9.52 -12.83 13.04
N ARG A 324 -10.65 -12.65 12.38
CA ARG A 324 -11.81 -12.01 13.01
C ARG A 324 -12.47 -13.01 13.96
N GLY A 325 -12.50 -12.68 15.25
CA GLY A 325 -13.29 -13.42 16.25
C GLY A 325 -12.69 -14.72 16.76
N LYS A 326 -11.42 -15.06 16.44
CA LYS A 326 -10.79 -16.20 17.10
C LYS A 326 -10.50 -15.87 18.56
N ASP A 327 -11.20 -16.54 19.45
CA ASP A 327 -10.96 -16.50 20.88
C ASP A 327 -9.98 -17.62 21.24
N TYR A 328 -8.69 -17.31 21.22
CA TYR A 328 -7.64 -18.28 21.53
C TYR A 328 -7.77 -18.85 22.94
N GLY A 329 -8.39 -18.11 23.87
CA GLY A 329 -8.68 -18.60 25.22
C GLY A 329 -9.61 -19.81 25.23
N LYS A 330 -10.54 -19.91 24.29
CA LYS A 330 -11.43 -21.09 24.14
C LYS A 330 -10.75 -22.29 23.47
N MET A 331 -9.60 -22.08 22.86
CA MET A 331 -8.84 -23.09 22.13
C MET A 331 -7.62 -23.60 22.93
N GLU A 332 -7.38 -23.07 24.13
CA GLU A 332 -6.23 -23.44 24.93
C GLU A 332 -6.13 -24.95 25.15
N GLY A 333 -4.91 -25.49 24.96
CA GLY A 333 -4.64 -26.92 25.09
C GLY A 333 -5.13 -27.78 23.93
N THR A 334 -5.79 -27.23 22.91
CA THR A 334 -6.26 -28.03 21.78
C THR A 334 -5.16 -28.25 20.73
N PRO A 335 -5.18 -29.38 19.98
CA PRO A 335 -4.28 -29.60 18.84
C PRO A 335 -4.44 -28.56 17.73
N GLU A 336 -5.63 -27.98 17.59
CA GLU A 336 -5.89 -26.92 16.61
C GLU A 336 -5.10 -25.65 16.95
N LEU A 337 -5.08 -25.24 18.23
CA LEU A 337 -4.28 -24.09 18.67
C LEU A 337 -2.79 -24.36 18.52
N ALA A 338 -2.33 -25.59 18.85
CA ALA A 338 -0.94 -25.99 18.68
C ALA A 338 -0.48 -25.88 17.22
N THR A 339 -1.26 -26.44 16.29
CA THR A 339 -0.99 -26.36 14.85
C THR A 339 -1.02 -24.92 14.33
N LEU A 340 -1.97 -24.11 14.81
CA LEU A 340 -2.05 -22.70 14.45
C LEU A 340 -0.82 -21.92 14.93
N HIS A 341 -0.41 -22.16 16.17
CA HIS A 341 0.80 -21.56 16.75
C HIS A 341 2.06 -21.96 15.97
N ALA A 342 2.25 -23.25 15.69
CA ALA A 342 3.41 -23.73 14.95
C ALA A 342 3.47 -23.16 13.52
N THR A 343 2.32 -23.09 12.85
CA THR A 343 2.22 -22.51 11.51
C THR A 343 2.51 -21.00 11.52
N ALA A 344 1.95 -20.26 12.48
CA ALA A 344 2.23 -18.82 12.62
C ALA A 344 3.71 -18.56 12.96
N SER A 345 4.31 -19.38 13.83
CA SER A 345 5.73 -19.32 14.13
C SER A 345 6.61 -19.58 12.91
N ASN A 346 6.23 -20.56 12.08
CA ASN A 346 6.93 -20.82 10.80
C ASN A 346 6.86 -19.64 9.84
N ILE A 347 5.71 -18.98 9.70
CA ILE A 347 5.57 -17.78 8.87
C ILE A 347 6.45 -16.66 9.40
N SER A 348 6.40 -16.40 10.71
CA SER A 348 7.25 -15.41 11.35
C SER A 348 8.73 -15.67 11.10
N LYS A 349 9.17 -16.90 11.33
CA LYS A 349 10.54 -17.32 11.04
C LYS A 349 10.91 -17.14 9.58
N THR A 350 10.05 -17.55 8.65
CA THR A 350 10.29 -17.37 7.20
C THR A 350 10.46 -15.89 6.84
N LEU A 351 9.59 -15.02 7.35
CA LEU A 351 9.72 -13.58 7.08
C LEU A 351 11.02 -13.01 7.67
N HIS A 352 11.46 -13.54 8.79
CA HIS A 352 12.74 -13.16 9.40
C HIS A 352 13.94 -13.69 8.57
N ASP A 353 13.91 -14.93 8.14
CA ASP A 353 14.96 -15.53 7.29
C ASP A 353 15.09 -14.80 5.95
N TYR A 354 13.98 -14.27 5.41
CA TYR A 354 13.95 -13.50 4.17
C TYR A 354 14.00 -11.98 4.37
N THR A 355 14.35 -11.49 5.57
CA THR A 355 14.43 -10.05 5.87
C THR A 355 15.35 -9.31 4.89
N SER A 356 16.51 -9.90 4.55
CA SER A 356 17.44 -9.29 3.59
C SER A 356 16.81 -9.06 2.22
N PHE A 357 15.99 -10.00 1.73
CA PHE A 357 15.22 -9.85 0.50
C PHE A 357 14.17 -8.73 0.60
N ILE A 358 13.40 -8.79 1.68
CA ILE A 358 12.31 -7.83 1.94
C ILE A 358 12.86 -6.41 2.02
N ASP A 359 13.93 -6.19 2.77
CA ASP A 359 14.53 -4.87 2.98
C ASP A 359 15.26 -4.35 1.73
N THR A 360 15.78 -5.26 0.90
CA THR A 360 16.49 -4.86 -0.33
C THR A 360 15.54 -4.46 -1.44
N PHE A 361 14.43 -5.18 -1.63
CA PHE A 361 13.58 -5.01 -2.79
C PHE A 361 12.15 -4.59 -2.51
N LEU A 362 11.61 -4.84 -1.32
CA LEU A 362 10.21 -4.54 -1.01
C LEU A 362 10.03 -3.35 -0.06
N MET A 363 10.92 -3.19 0.93
CA MET A 363 10.89 -2.09 1.90
C MET A 363 11.85 -0.95 1.49
N THR A 364 11.68 -0.46 0.27
CA THR A 364 12.52 0.58 -0.32
C THR A 364 11.83 1.95 -0.29
N ASP A 365 12.60 3.02 -0.48
CA ASP A 365 12.06 4.39 -0.61
C ASP A 365 11.45 4.67 -2.00
N ASN A 366 11.30 3.64 -2.83
CA ASN A 366 10.72 3.75 -4.15
C ASN A 366 9.20 3.61 -4.13
N VAL A 367 8.51 4.50 -4.83
CA VAL A 367 7.08 4.39 -5.10
C VAL A 367 6.85 3.98 -6.55
N PRO A 368 5.76 3.23 -6.85
CA PRO A 368 5.43 2.88 -8.21
C PRO A 368 5.12 4.13 -9.04
N ALA A 369 5.28 4.04 -10.36
CA ALA A 369 4.86 5.11 -11.25
C ALA A 369 3.38 5.41 -11.07
N SER A 370 3.04 6.69 -10.94
CA SER A 370 1.64 7.12 -10.78
C SER A 370 0.80 6.70 -11.98
N VAL A 371 -0.44 6.31 -11.73
CA VAL A 371 -1.44 6.00 -12.76
C VAL A 371 -2.44 7.17 -12.88
N PRO A 372 -2.10 8.27 -13.58
CA PRO A 372 -2.97 9.44 -13.68
C PRO A 372 -4.19 9.19 -14.58
N ARG A 373 -4.15 8.15 -15.42
CA ARG A 373 -5.21 7.77 -16.36
C ARG A 373 -5.60 6.31 -16.21
N PHE A 374 -6.26 5.99 -15.12
CA PHE A 374 -6.68 4.63 -14.82
C PHE A 374 -7.61 3.99 -15.89
N PRO A 375 -8.54 4.74 -16.51
CA PRO A 375 -9.41 4.17 -17.54
C PRO A 375 -8.66 3.67 -18.79
N ASP A 376 -7.54 4.29 -19.13
CA ASP A 376 -6.75 3.98 -20.34
C ASP A 376 -5.61 2.98 -20.06
N SER A 377 -5.46 2.53 -18.81
CA SER A 377 -4.39 1.60 -18.44
C SER A 377 -4.76 0.16 -18.72
N ILE A 378 -3.82 -0.61 -19.27
CA ILE A 378 -3.95 -2.06 -19.34
C ILE A 378 -3.79 -2.61 -17.93
N ARG A 379 -4.82 -3.26 -17.41
CA ARG A 379 -4.79 -3.95 -16.12
C ARG A 379 -4.52 -5.43 -16.32
N ARG A 380 -3.70 -6.01 -15.46
CA ARG A 380 -3.35 -7.44 -15.51
C ARG A 380 -3.82 -8.20 -14.29
N CYS A 381 -3.95 -7.55 -13.14
CA CYS A 381 -4.52 -8.18 -11.94
C CYS A 381 -5.66 -7.38 -11.32
N ALA A 382 -5.63 -6.06 -11.33
CA ALA A 382 -6.70 -5.24 -10.76
C ALA A 382 -7.96 -5.30 -11.60
N ILE A 383 -9.06 -5.83 -11.02
CA ILE A 383 -10.35 -6.03 -11.70
C ILE A 383 -11.22 -4.80 -11.49
N ILE A 384 -11.49 -4.45 -10.23
CA ILE A 384 -12.33 -3.33 -9.84
C ILE A 384 -11.65 -2.57 -8.71
N SER A 385 -11.74 -1.26 -8.73
CA SER A 385 -11.30 -0.40 -7.64
C SER A 385 -12.36 0.64 -7.35
N ASP A 386 -12.57 0.86 -6.06
CA ASP A 386 -13.36 1.96 -5.53
C ASP A 386 -12.46 2.87 -4.67
N THR A 387 -13.03 3.85 -4.03
CA THR A 387 -12.33 4.87 -3.22
C THR A 387 -11.40 4.27 -2.15
N ASP A 388 -11.81 3.16 -1.53
CA ASP A 388 -11.16 2.54 -0.39
C ASP A 388 -10.92 1.03 -0.53
N SER A 389 -11.16 0.46 -1.71
CA SER A 389 -11.01 -0.97 -1.94
C SER A 389 -10.55 -1.30 -3.35
N THR A 390 -9.88 -2.44 -3.49
CA THR A 390 -9.49 -3.00 -4.79
C THR A 390 -9.72 -4.50 -4.79
N ILE A 391 -10.39 -4.99 -5.82
CA ILE A 391 -10.49 -6.43 -6.12
C ILE A 391 -9.44 -6.72 -7.19
N PHE A 392 -8.57 -7.68 -6.90
CA PHE A 392 -7.53 -8.12 -7.83
C PHE A 392 -7.36 -9.64 -7.78
N THR A 393 -6.77 -10.21 -8.82
CA THR A 393 -6.56 -11.66 -8.93
C THR A 393 -5.12 -12.05 -8.64
N ALA A 394 -4.95 -13.18 -7.94
CA ALA A 394 -3.68 -13.87 -7.74
C ALA A 394 -3.61 -15.21 -8.51
N GLN A 395 -4.52 -15.43 -9.47
CA GLN A 395 -4.64 -16.68 -10.23
C GLN A 395 -3.33 -17.09 -10.92
N ASP A 396 -2.62 -16.13 -11.52
CA ASP A 396 -1.35 -16.38 -12.21
C ASP A 396 -0.27 -16.96 -11.27
N TRP A 397 -0.30 -16.59 -9.98
CA TRP A 397 0.61 -17.12 -8.97
C TRP A 397 0.25 -18.55 -8.55
N GLN A 398 -1.02 -18.87 -8.45
CA GLN A 398 -1.50 -20.22 -8.16
C GLN A 398 -1.12 -21.16 -9.31
N GLN A 399 -1.39 -20.74 -10.55
CA GLN A 399 -1.05 -21.50 -11.75
C GLN A 399 0.47 -21.68 -11.89
N TRP A 400 1.27 -20.66 -11.63
CA TRP A 400 2.72 -20.77 -11.63
C TRP A 400 3.24 -21.78 -10.60
N TYR A 401 2.69 -21.73 -9.37
CA TYR A 401 3.18 -22.58 -8.28
C TYR A 401 2.84 -24.05 -8.49
N HIS A 402 1.64 -24.35 -8.95
CA HIS A 402 1.13 -25.71 -9.12
C HIS A 402 1.30 -26.26 -10.55
N GLY A 403 1.66 -25.43 -11.53
CA GLY A 403 1.71 -25.80 -12.96
C GLY A 403 0.35 -25.75 -13.65
N GLU A 404 -0.74 -25.73 -12.90
CA GLU A 404 -2.12 -25.67 -13.41
C GLU A 404 -3.01 -24.82 -12.50
N LEU A 405 -4.20 -24.48 -12.99
CA LEU A 405 -5.20 -23.78 -12.17
C LEU A 405 -5.83 -24.77 -11.20
N ALA A 406 -5.61 -24.56 -9.91
CA ALA A 406 -6.08 -25.42 -8.84
C ALA A 406 -6.89 -24.63 -7.80
N PHE A 407 -7.81 -25.35 -7.12
CA PHE A 407 -8.73 -24.77 -6.12
C PHE A 407 -8.65 -25.48 -4.76
N HIS A 408 -7.67 -26.34 -4.55
CA HIS A 408 -7.44 -27.00 -3.25
C HIS A 408 -6.79 -26.05 -2.24
N GLY A 409 -6.72 -26.49 -0.97
CA GLY A 409 -6.29 -25.65 0.13
C GLY A 409 -4.90 -25.01 -0.04
N GLU A 410 -3.94 -25.71 -0.63
CA GLU A 410 -2.60 -25.17 -0.89
C GLU A 410 -2.62 -24.07 -1.98
N ALA A 411 -3.41 -24.24 -3.03
CA ALA A 411 -3.59 -23.22 -4.05
C ALA A 411 -4.21 -21.94 -3.45
N ILE A 412 -5.20 -22.11 -2.56
CA ILE A 412 -5.78 -21.00 -1.81
C ILE A 412 -4.72 -20.32 -0.94
N ALA A 413 -3.85 -21.10 -0.27
CA ALA A 413 -2.78 -20.56 0.57
C ALA A 413 -1.77 -19.74 -0.24
N VAL A 414 -1.38 -20.17 -1.46
CA VAL A 414 -0.54 -19.39 -2.38
C VAL A 414 -1.19 -18.04 -2.69
N GLY A 415 -2.47 -18.05 -3.11
CA GLY A 415 -3.21 -16.84 -3.41
C GLY A 415 -3.31 -15.90 -2.21
N ALA A 416 -3.66 -16.43 -1.04
CA ALA A 416 -3.76 -15.66 0.21
C ALA A 416 -2.42 -15.04 0.62
N THR A 417 -1.32 -15.79 0.47
CA THR A 417 0.05 -15.29 0.75
C THR A 417 0.41 -14.12 -0.16
N VAL A 418 0.19 -14.24 -1.46
CA VAL A 418 0.44 -13.13 -2.41
C VAL A 418 -0.38 -11.91 -2.07
N ILE A 419 -1.65 -12.09 -1.70
CA ILE A 419 -2.54 -10.99 -1.27
C ILE A 419 -2.03 -10.34 0.03
N ALA A 420 -1.56 -11.13 1.00
CA ALA A 420 -0.98 -10.62 2.24
C ALA A 420 0.28 -9.79 1.98
N LEU A 421 1.21 -10.28 1.14
CA LEU A 421 2.41 -9.55 0.72
C LEU A 421 2.04 -8.24 -0.02
N ALA A 422 1.06 -8.28 -0.92
CA ALA A 422 0.56 -7.10 -1.62
C ALA A 422 -0.03 -6.07 -0.66
N SER A 423 -0.82 -6.50 0.32
CA SER A 423 -1.41 -5.62 1.33
C SER A 423 -0.34 -4.89 2.16
N GLN A 424 0.74 -5.58 2.53
CA GLN A 424 1.85 -4.97 3.26
C GLN A 424 2.66 -4.00 2.40
N SER A 425 2.92 -4.37 1.14
CA SER A 425 3.59 -3.50 0.18
C SER A 425 2.79 -2.21 -0.07
N ILE A 426 1.46 -2.30 -0.21
CA ILE A 426 0.59 -1.12 -0.32
C ILE A 426 0.71 -0.26 0.95
N GLY A 427 0.61 -0.86 2.13
CA GLY A 427 0.76 -0.15 3.40
C GLY A 427 2.08 0.61 3.49
N HIS A 428 3.17 0.02 3.01
CA HIS A 428 4.48 0.66 2.94
C HIS A 428 4.49 1.84 1.96
N VAL A 429 4.00 1.65 0.74
CA VAL A 429 3.94 2.71 -0.28
C VAL A 429 3.08 3.90 0.17
N LEU A 430 1.95 3.64 0.84
CA LEU A 430 1.09 4.70 1.40
C LEU A 430 1.76 5.43 2.57
N ALA A 431 2.55 4.73 3.38
CA ALA A 431 3.36 5.36 4.43
C ALA A 431 4.44 6.27 3.83
N LEU A 432 5.12 5.83 2.76
CA LEU A 432 6.08 6.66 2.02
C LEU A 432 5.41 7.90 1.40
N MET A 433 4.25 7.72 0.79
CA MET A 433 3.46 8.83 0.25
C MET A 433 3.14 9.86 1.34
N SER A 434 2.70 9.38 2.50
CA SER A 434 2.40 10.25 3.66
C SER A 434 3.65 10.95 4.19
N LYS A 435 4.78 10.25 4.30
CA LYS A 435 6.07 10.82 4.71
C LYS A 435 6.53 11.90 3.73
N ASN A 436 6.44 11.64 2.43
CA ASN A 436 6.80 12.61 1.40
C ASN A 436 5.88 13.83 1.36
N ALA A 437 4.67 13.72 1.87
CA ALA A 437 3.74 14.84 2.06
C ALA A 437 4.00 15.65 3.33
N GLY A 438 4.93 15.23 4.20
CA GLY A 438 5.27 15.93 5.45
C GLY A 438 4.47 15.45 6.67
N VAL A 439 3.78 14.30 6.58
CA VAL A 439 3.05 13.72 7.72
C VAL A 439 4.05 13.19 8.76
N ALA A 440 3.78 13.45 10.04
CA ALA A 440 4.63 13.03 11.16
C ALA A 440 4.75 11.49 11.26
N ASP A 441 5.91 11.01 11.69
CA ASP A 441 6.27 9.57 11.66
C ASP A 441 5.24 8.66 12.39
N HIS A 442 4.71 9.10 13.52
CA HIS A 442 3.72 8.33 14.29
C HIS A 442 2.36 8.19 13.58
N MET A 443 2.11 8.97 12.53
CA MET A 443 0.87 8.99 11.75
C MET A 443 0.97 8.24 10.42
N LEU A 444 2.18 7.86 9.97
CA LEU A 444 2.42 7.33 8.63
C LEU A 444 1.63 6.05 8.32
N ARG A 445 1.35 5.22 9.33
CA ARG A 445 0.69 3.92 9.16
C ARG A 445 -0.80 3.92 9.52
N ARG A 446 -1.44 5.10 9.56
CA ARG A 446 -2.89 5.19 9.78
C ARG A 446 -3.71 4.64 8.61
N ILE A 447 -3.18 4.78 7.39
CA ILE A 447 -3.79 4.17 6.21
C ILE A 447 -3.16 2.77 6.06
N ALA A 448 -4.00 1.75 6.17
CA ALA A 448 -3.58 0.37 6.06
C ALA A 448 -4.57 -0.43 5.20
N MET A 449 -4.04 -1.32 4.37
CA MET A 449 -4.85 -2.28 3.64
C MET A 449 -5.17 -3.47 4.54
N LYS A 450 -6.39 -3.99 4.39
CA LYS A 450 -6.84 -5.23 5.01
C LYS A 450 -7.45 -6.11 3.94
N ASN A 451 -7.10 -7.38 3.96
CA ASN A 451 -7.83 -8.36 3.17
C ASN A 451 -9.22 -8.55 3.82
N GLU A 452 -10.28 -8.22 3.11
CA GLU A 452 -11.66 -8.36 3.61
C GLU A 452 -12.32 -9.64 3.08
N PHE A 453 -12.08 -9.97 1.82
CA PHE A 453 -12.69 -11.12 1.15
C PHE A 453 -11.66 -11.82 0.27
N TYR A 454 -11.76 -13.15 0.24
CA TYR A 454 -11.06 -13.99 -0.69
C TYR A 454 -12.08 -14.86 -1.43
N PHE A 455 -12.11 -14.77 -2.75
CA PHE A 455 -13.00 -15.54 -3.61
C PHE A 455 -12.17 -16.59 -4.35
N PRO A 456 -12.25 -17.88 -3.98
CA PRO A 456 -11.55 -18.93 -4.71
C PRO A 456 -11.96 -18.99 -6.17
N VAL A 457 -13.22 -18.69 -6.44
CA VAL A 457 -13.80 -18.61 -7.79
C VAL A 457 -14.66 -17.37 -7.91
N ALA A 458 -14.37 -16.51 -8.88
CA ALA A 458 -15.25 -15.41 -9.24
C ALA A 458 -16.14 -15.83 -10.40
N VAL A 459 -17.47 -15.90 -10.17
CA VAL A 459 -18.45 -16.19 -11.21
C VAL A 459 -19.03 -14.87 -11.73
N PRO A 460 -18.67 -14.44 -12.95
CA PRO A 460 -19.03 -13.12 -13.44
C PRO A 460 -20.53 -12.93 -13.73
N THR A 461 -21.31 -14.00 -13.77
CA THR A 461 -22.76 -13.98 -14.07
C THR A 461 -23.65 -13.80 -12.86
N ARG A 462 -23.12 -13.86 -11.65
CA ARG A 462 -23.87 -13.58 -10.42
C ARG A 462 -23.34 -12.29 -9.79
N VAL A 463 -24.01 -11.20 -10.08
CA VAL A 463 -23.85 -9.99 -9.29
C VAL A 463 -24.28 -10.34 -7.87
N ALA A 464 -23.36 -10.32 -6.93
CA ALA A 464 -23.71 -10.41 -5.52
C ALA A 464 -24.64 -9.24 -5.21
N LYS A 465 -25.85 -9.57 -4.78
CA LYS A 465 -26.79 -8.57 -4.25
C LYS A 465 -26.31 -8.03 -2.93
#